data_43959465ad5a9a4f34b32438e529811f
#
_entry.id   43959465ad5a9a4f34b32438e529811f
#
_cell.length_a   1.000
_cell.length_b   1.000
_cell.length_c   1.000
_cell.angle_alpha   90.00
_cell.angle_beta   90.00
_cell.angle_gamma   90.00
#
_symmetry.space_group_name_H-M   'P 1'
#
loop_
_entity.id
_entity.type
_entity.pdbx_description
1 polymer ?
#
loop_
_entity_poly.entity_id
_entity_poly.type
_entity_poly.pdbx_seq_one_letter_code
_entity_poly.pdbx_strand_id
1 'polypeptide(L)'
;MSKQDELHQLPLYQKAEQIFKITQGLVEIIPVDNEFLQETTVRFMLENAMIIPAKISGAQAVELYDLKMENATIIRKSARELSVYAGSLRFEEEIKDHDYILLLRKEIDEFRLLFIDWVAGFDEWNYIKDDWGLFNPPGVNAHDKDPDDDIPFNPDDFFDFENEDED
;
A
#
# COMPACT_ATOMS: atom_id res chain seq x y z
N MET A 1 13.30 -13.66 14.44
CA MET A 1 11.94 -13.16 14.16
C MET A 1 11.70 -13.32 12.66
N SER A 2 10.58 -13.89 12.25
CA SER A 2 10.31 -14.04 10.82
C SER A 2 9.93 -12.67 10.21
N LYS A 3 10.13 -12.49 8.87
CA LYS A 3 9.65 -11.26 8.17
C LYS A 3 8.16 -11.02 8.39
N GLN A 4 7.39 -12.10 8.59
CA GLN A 4 5.96 -12.02 8.88
C GLN A 4 5.68 -11.48 10.29
N ASP A 5 6.48 -11.88 11.29
CA ASP A 5 6.35 -11.35 12.66
C ASP A 5 6.68 -9.86 12.70
N GLU A 6 7.70 -9.43 11.95
CA GLU A 6 8.08 -8.02 11.83
C GLU A 6 6.97 -7.19 11.19
N LEU A 7 6.31 -7.70 10.13
CA LEU A 7 5.18 -7.05 9.49
C LEU A 7 4.03 -6.81 10.49
N HIS A 8 3.64 -7.85 11.25
CA HIS A 8 2.55 -7.75 12.22
C HIS A 8 2.87 -6.82 13.41
N GLN A 9 4.13 -6.57 13.69
CA GLN A 9 4.57 -5.60 14.70
C GLN A 9 4.68 -4.17 14.18
N LEU A 10 4.61 -3.96 12.86
CA LEU A 10 4.68 -2.64 12.26
C LEU A 10 3.41 -1.82 12.60
N PRO A 11 3.54 -0.66 13.30
CA PRO A 11 2.37 0.14 13.68
C PRO A 11 1.49 0.55 12.49
N LEU A 12 2.10 0.83 11.34
CA LEU A 12 1.38 1.15 10.10
C LEU A 12 0.50 -0.01 9.63
N TYR A 13 1.01 -1.24 9.69
CA TYR A 13 0.27 -2.43 9.30
C TYR A 13 -0.89 -2.71 10.25
N GLN A 14 -0.65 -2.60 11.56
CA GLN A 14 -1.71 -2.76 12.58
C GLN A 14 -2.83 -1.72 12.40
N LYS A 15 -2.47 -0.47 12.07
CA LYS A 15 -3.45 0.58 11.78
C LYS A 15 -4.23 0.26 10.50
N ALA A 16 -3.58 -0.28 9.46
CA ALA A 16 -4.25 -0.72 8.23
C ALA A 16 -5.27 -1.85 8.49
N GLU A 17 -4.91 -2.84 9.31
CA GLU A 17 -5.84 -3.90 9.72
C GLU A 17 -7.03 -3.35 10.52
N GLN A 18 -6.79 -2.37 11.39
CA GLN A 18 -7.85 -1.69 12.14
C GLN A 18 -8.80 -0.94 11.20
N ILE A 19 -8.27 -0.20 10.21
CA ILE A 19 -9.05 0.48 9.16
C ILE A 19 -9.91 -0.52 8.41
N PHE A 20 -9.35 -1.68 8.04
CA PHE A 20 -10.11 -2.73 7.35
C PHE A 20 -11.28 -3.24 8.20
N LYS A 21 -11.06 -3.53 9.49
CA LYS A 21 -12.12 -3.97 10.41
C LYS A 21 -13.23 -2.94 10.60
N ILE A 22 -12.86 -1.66 10.74
CA ILE A 22 -13.84 -0.56 10.88
C ILE A 22 -14.63 -0.43 9.56
N THR A 23 -13.98 -0.56 8.41
CA THR A 23 -14.67 -0.53 7.11
C THR A 23 -15.67 -1.66 6.99
N GLN A 24 -15.32 -2.89 7.42
CA GLN A 24 -16.26 -4.01 7.46
C GLN A 24 -17.48 -3.69 8.34
N GLY A 25 -17.27 -3.16 9.54
CA GLY A 25 -18.37 -2.76 10.42
C GLY A 25 -19.23 -1.62 9.83
N LEU A 26 -18.61 -0.66 9.12
CA LEU A 26 -19.35 0.41 8.46
C LEU A 26 -20.22 -0.10 7.31
N VAL A 27 -19.73 -1.01 6.50
CA VAL A 27 -20.52 -1.54 5.37
C VAL A 27 -21.69 -2.43 5.82
N GLU A 28 -21.61 -3.04 6.99
CA GLU A 28 -22.71 -3.84 7.58
C GLU A 28 -23.96 -3.01 7.91
N ILE A 29 -23.82 -1.72 8.15
CA ILE A 29 -24.96 -0.82 8.43
C ILE A 29 -25.57 -0.22 7.16
N ILE A 30 -24.98 -0.47 5.97
CA ILE A 30 -25.52 -0.01 4.70
C ILE A 30 -26.63 -0.98 4.25
N PRO A 31 -27.83 -0.48 3.91
CA PRO A 31 -28.94 -1.31 3.50
C PRO A 31 -28.59 -2.23 2.31
N VAL A 32 -28.87 -3.53 2.46
CA VAL A 32 -28.53 -4.55 1.45
C VAL A 32 -29.44 -4.49 0.21
N ASP A 33 -30.60 -3.87 0.32
CA ASP A 33 -31.57 -3.67 -0.77
C ASP A 33 -31.25 -2.45 -1.64
N ASN A 34 -30.31 -1.61 -1.23
CA ASN A 34 -29.78 -0.55 -2.06
C ASN A 34 -28.66 -1.10 -2.97
N GLU A 35 -29.05 -1.74 -4.08
CA GLU A 35 -28.12 -2.36 -5.02
C GLU A 35 -27.06 -1.39 -5.55
N PHE A 36 -27.42 -0.13 -5.79
CA PHE A 36 -26.48 0.88 -6.27
C PHE A 36 -25.35 1.14 -5.24
N LEU A 37 -25.69 1.34 -3.97
CA LEU A 37 -24.69 1.53 -2.91
C LEU A 37 -23.84 0.27 -2.72
N GLN A 38 -24.44 -0.93 -2.81
CA GLN A 38 -23.71 -2.19 -2.66
C GLN A 38 -22.68 -2.40 -3.78
N GLU A 39 -23.07 -2.18 -5.04
CA GLU A 39 -22.19 -2.41 -6.20
C GLU A 39 -21.12 -1.32 -6.39
N THR A 40 -21.34 -0.13 -5.87
CA THR A 40 -20.42 0.99 -6.00
C THR A 40 -19.70 1.25 -4.68
N THR A 41 -20.34 1.95 -3.75
CA THR A 41 -19.67 2.46 -2.54
C THR A 41 -19.15 1.34 -1.64
N VAL A 42 -19.97 0.33 -1.33
CA VAL A 42 -19.57 -0.80 -0.45
C VAL A 42 -18.40 -1.57 -1.07
N ARG A 43 -18.55 -1.96 -2.34
CA ARG A 43 -17.52 -2.71 -3.05
C ARG A 43 -16.19 -1.96 -3.07
N PHE A 44 -16.19 -0.68 -3.46
CA PHE A 44 -14.96 0.12 -3.52
C PHE A 44 -14.37 0.40 -2.16
N MET A 45 -15.19 0.58 -1.13
CA MET A 45 -14.69 0.74 0.25
C MET A 45 -13.95 -0.51 0.73
N LEU A 46 -14.53 -1.69 0.55
CA LEU A 46 -13.90 -2.96 0.95
C LEU A 46 -12.62 -3.23 0.14
N GLU A 47 -12.67 -3.00 -1.18
CA GLU A 47 -11.51 -3.17 -2.06
C GLU A 47 -10.34 -2.29 -1.63
N ASN A 48 -10.58 -0.98 -1.43
CA ASN A 48 -9.54 -0.06 -1.00
C ASN A 48 -9.00 -0.40 0.41
N ALA A 49 -9.89 -0.78 1.33
CA ALA A 49 -9.48 -1.16 2.68
C ALA A 49 -8.61 -2.45 2.70
N MET A 50 -8.85 -3.40 1.78
CA MET A 50 -8.00 -4.60 1.61
C MET A 50 -6.66 -4.31 0.94
N ILE A 51 -6.64 -3.40 -0.04
CA ILE A 51 -5.42 -3.05 -0.78
C ILE A 51 -4.35 -2.46 0.16
N ILE A 52 -4.75 -1.65 1.14
CA ILE A 52 -3.82 -0.96 2.04
C ILE A 52 -2.87 -1.95 2.76
N PRO A 53 -3.34 -2.91 3.58
CA PRO A 53 -2.45 -3.84 4.25
C PRO A 53 -1.70 -4.78 3.29
N ALA A 54 -2.33 -5.19 2.17
CA ALA A 54 -1.68 -6.01 1.16
C ALA A 54 -0.48 -5.31 0.52
N LYS A 55 -0.59 -4.01 0.23
CA LYS A 55 0.49 -3.22 -0.35
C LYS A 55 1.58 -2.85 0.65
N ILE A 56 1.24 -2.69 1.94
CA ILE A 56 2.26 -2.57 3.00
C ILE A 56 3.09 -3.85 3.07
N SER A 57 2.44 -5.02 3.04
CA SER A 57 3.12 -6.31 3.00
C SER A 57 4.03 -6.45 1.77
N GLY A 58 3.55 -6.05 0.59
CA GLY A 58 4.34 -6.05 -0.64
C GLY A 58 5.58 -5.16 -0.55
N ALA A 59 5.43 -3.95 0.00
CA ALA A 59 6.55 -3.03 0.19
C ALA A 59 7.58 -3.52 1.23
N GLN A 60 7.15 -4.29 2.23
CA GLN A 60 8.06 -4.91 3.21
C GLN A 60 8.82 -6.11 2.64
N ALA A 61 8.26 -6.77 1.62
CA ALA A 61 8.91 -7.90 0.97
C ALA A 61 10.06 -7.49 0.03
N VAL A 62 10.05 -6.24 -0.46
CA VAL A 62 11.07 -5.70 -1.38
C VAL A 62 11.98 -4.72 -0.65
N GLU A 63 13.20 -4.52 -1.19
CA GLU A 63 14.17 -3.59 -0.63
C GLU A 63 14.41 -2.38 -1.54
N LEU A 64 14.08 -2.49 -2.83
CA LEU A 64 14.30 -1.44 -3.82
C LEU A 64 13.38 -0.24 -3.60
N TYR A 65 13.97 0.95 -3.61
CA TYR A 65 13.29 2.22 -3.36
C TYR A 65 12.11 2.48 -4.32
N ASP A 66 12.34 2.30 -5.62
CA ASP A 66 11.33 2.48 -6.66
C ASP A 66 10.11 1.58 -6.46
N LEU A 67 10.31 0.30 -6.13
CA LEU A 67 9.24 -0.64 -5.84
C LEU A 67 8.50 -0.32 -4.53
N LYS A 68 9.22 0.15 -3.50
CA LYS A 68 8.60 0.64 -2.26
C LYS A 68 7.74 1.87 -2.51
N MET A 69 8.21 2.82 -3.31
CA MET A 69 7.49 4.04 -3.67
C MET A 69 6.25 3.75 -4.52
N GLU A 70 6.32 2.80 -5.44
CA GLU A 70 5.16 2.33 -6.20
C GLU A 70 4.07 1.78 -5.26
N ASN A 71 4.41 0.88 -4.34
CA ASN A 71 3.48 0.36 -3.35
C ASN A 71 2.93 1.49 -2.45
N ALA A 72 3.77 2.42 -1.99
CA ALA A 72 3.35 3.56 -1.19
C ALA A 72 2.35 4.46 -1.93
N THR A 73 2.52 4.65 -3.23
CA THR A 73 1.59 5.41 -4.08
C THR A 73 0.22 4.75 -4.15
N ILE A 74 0.17 3.43 -4.27
CA ILE A 74 -1.10 2.66 -4.28
C ILE A 74 -1.78 2.75 -2.92
N ILE A 75 -1.03 2.59 -1.81
CA ILE A 75 -1.55 2.73 -0.44
C ILE A 75 -2.18 4.11 -0.24
N ARG A 76 -1.46 5.18 -0.61
CA ARG A 76 -1.95 6.56 -0.52
C ARG A 76 -3.24 6.76 -1.34
N LYS A 77 -3.30 6.24 -2.57
CA LYS A 77 -4.48 6.30 -3.42
C LYS A 77 -5.67 5.63 -2.73
N SER A 78 -5.50 4.39 -2.28
CA SER A 78 -6.56 3.60 -1.64
C SER A 78 -7.07 4.25 -0.35
N ALA A 79 -6.18 4.79 0.49
CA ALA A 79 -6.59 5.49 1.71
C ALA A 79 -7.40 6.77 1.41
N ARG A 80 -7.03 7.53 0.37
CA ARG A 80 -7.79 8.70 -0.07
C ARG A 80 -9.17 8.33 -0.61
N GLU A 81 -9.25 7.34 -1.49
CA GLU A 81 -10.51 6.87 -2.05
C GLU A 81 -11.44 6.35 -0.95
N LEU A 82 -10.93 5.53 -0.02
CA LEU A 82 -11.69 5.06 1.13
C LEU A 82 -12.27 6.22 1.95
N SER A 83 -11.48 7.26 2.20
CA SER A 83 -11.94 8.46 2.90
C SER A 83 -13.03 9.21 2.15
N VAL A 84 -12.94 9.27 0.82
CA VAL A 84 -13.95 9.92 -0.05
C VAL A 84 -15.25 9.12 -0.03
N TYR A 85 -15.20 7.80 -0.25
CA TYR A 85 -16.39 6.95 -0.22
C TYR A 85 -17.08 6.96 1.15
N ALA A 86 -16.32 6.83 2.22
CA ALA A 86 -16.87 6.95 3.58
C ALA A 86 -17.53 8.33 3.82
N GLY A 87 -16.90 9.39 3.30
CA GLY A 87 -17.45 10.74 3.40
C GLY A 87 -18.75 10.94 2.63
N SER A 88 -18.92 10.27 1.48
CA SER A 88 -20.15 10.36 0.66
C SER A 88 -21.36 9.75 1.36
N LEU A 89 -21.16 8.73 2.19
CA LEU A 89 -22.24 8.07 2.93
C LEU A 89 -23.00 9.02 3.86
N ARG A 90 -22.43 10.17 4.25
CA ARG A 90 -23.12 11.17 5.07
C ARG A 90 -24.29 11.85 4.36
N PHE A 91 -24.35 11.74 3.05
CA PHE A 91 -25.41 12.32 2.22
C PHE A 91 -26.53 11.31 1.90
N GLU A 92 -26.37 10.04 2.33
CA GLU A 92 -27.38 9.01 2.15
C GLU A 92 -28.41 9.10 3.27
N GLU A 93 -29.68 9.31 2.91
CA GLU A 93 -30.79 9.48 3.88
C GLU A 93 -31.02 8.23 4.75
N GLU A 94 -30.65 7.06 4.25
CA GLU A 94 -30.80 5.78 4.91
C GLU A 94 -29.77 5.55 6.03
N ILE A 95 -28.64 6.28 5.99
CA ILE A 95 -27.55 6.14 6.95
C ILE A 95 -27.65 7.25 7.98
N LYS A 96 -28.26 6.93 9.13
CA LYS A 96 -28.49 7.91 10.21
C LYS A 96 -27.38 7.98 11.25
N ASP A 97 -26.64 6.86 11.43
CA ASP A 97 -25.52 6.79 12.34
C ASP A 97 -24.22 7.08 11.60
N HIS A 98 -23.62 8.22 11.90
CA HIS A 98 -22.39 8.67 11.28
C HIS A 98 -21.14 8.39 12.13
N ASP A 99 -21.26 7.73 13.28
CA ASP A 99 -20.15 7.51 14.21
C ASP A 99 -19.06 6.62 13.57
N TYR A 100 -19.45 5.59 12.83
CA TYR A 100 -18.49 4.75 12.07
C TYR A 100 -17.77 5.53 10.97
N ILE A 101 -18.46 6.45 10.31
CA ILE A 101 -17.85 7.30 9.26
C ILE A 101 -16.78 8.20 9.88
N LEU A 102 -17.10 8.85 11.00
CA LEU A 102 -16.19 9.72 11.73
C LEU A 102 -14.98 8.94 12.28
N LEU A 103 -15.23 7.75 12.84
CA LEU A 103 -14.19 6.85 13.32
C LEU A 103 -13.24 6.46 12.20
N LEU A 104 -13.76 5.98 11.06
CA LEU A 104 -12.94 5.58 9.93
C LEU A 104 -12.06 6.72 9.43
N ARG A 105 -12.61 7.92 9.30
CA ARG A 105 -11.86 9.10 8.87
C ARG A 105 -10.74 9.46 9.85
N LYS A 106 -11.00 9.40 11.14
CA LYS A 106 -9.99 9.61 12.19
C LYS A 106 -8.85 8.60 12.08
N GLU A 107 -9.18 7.32 11.92
CA GLU A 107 -8.18 6.26 11.79
C GLU A 107 -7.32 6.43 10.52
N ILE A 108 -7.92 6.89 9.41
CA ILE A 108 -7.17 7.21 8.18
C ILE A 108 -6.24 8.41 8.39
N ASP A 109 -6.65 9.43 9.16
CA ASP A 109 -5.79 10.56 9.48
C ASP A 109 -4.60 10.16 10.35
N GLU A 110 -4.81 9.28 11.35
CA GLU A 110 -3.74 8.71 12.17
C GLU A 110 -2.81 7.81 11.32
N PHE A 111 -3.37 7.00 10.44
CA PHE A 111 -2.62 6.19 9.47
C PHE A 111 -1.71 7.05 8.60
N ARG A 112 -2.20 8.19 8.12
CA ARG A 112 -1.42 9.12 7.32
C ARG A 112 -0.14 9.60 8.01
N LEU A 113 -0.18 9.84 9.32
CA LEU A 113 1.01 10.24 10.08
C LEU A 113 2.05 9.10 10.14
N LEU A 114 1.60 7.88 10.45
CA LEU A 114 2.48 6.71 10.44
C LEU A 114 3.04 6.42 9.05
N PHE A 115 2.25 6.65 8.00
CA PHE A 115 2.67 6.48 6.61
C PHE A 115 3.79 7.46 6.21
N ILE A 116 3.70 8.72 6.63
CA ILE A 116 4.74 9.73 6.35
C ILE A 116 6.07 9.28 6.94
N ASP A 117 6.08 8.87 8.21
CA ASP A 117 7.30 8.42 8.89
C ASP A 117 7.85 7.13 8.27
N TRP A 118 6.97 6.22 7.85
CA TRP A 118 7.36 4.97 7.22
C TRP A 118 8.02 5.19 5.85
N VAL A 119 7.45 6.05 4.99
CA VAL A 119 8.03 6.40 3.69
C VAL A 119 9.36 7.13 3.85
N ALA A 120 9.48 8.01 4.85
CA ALA A 120 10.74 8.72 5.14
C ALA A 120 11.89 7.78 5.54
N GLY A 121 11.58 6.55 5.95
CA GLY A 121 12.57 5.51 6.29
C GLY A 121 13.03 4.65 5.10
N PHE A 122 12.57 4.90 3.89
CA PHE A 122 13.01 4.14 2.72
C PHE A 122 14.45 4.49 2.35
N ASP A 123 15.23 3.46 1.99
CA ASP A 123 16.62 3.64 1.54
C ASP A 123 16.63 4.15 0.08
N GLU A 124 16.88 5.44 -0.07
CA GLU A 124 16.94 6.13 -1.36
C GLU A 124 18.13 5.70 -2.23
N TRP A 125 19.13 5.05 -1.64
CA TRP A 125 20.33 4.61 -2.34
C TRP A 125 20.22 3.20 -2.92
N ASN A 126 19.25 2.42 -2.46
CA ASN A 126 18.96 1.08 -2.96
C ASN A 126 17.79 1.13 -3.96
N TYR A 127 18.09 1.45 -5.23
CA TYR A 127 17.09 1.62 -6.28
C TYR A 127 17.54 1.05 -7.61
N ILE A 128 16.58 0.71 -8.45
CA ILE A 128 16.77 0.56 -9.89
C ILE A 128 16.23 1.83 -10.54
N LYS A 129 16.98 2.41 -11.49
CA LYS A 129 16.54 3.63 -12.17
C LYS A 129 15.20 3.38 -12.88
N ASP A 130 14.20 4.18 -12.52
CA ASP A 130 12.89 4.16 -13.15
C ASP A 130 12.92 5.00 -14.43
N ASP A 131 12.89 4.33 -15.59
CA ASP A 131 12.88 4.98 -16.90
C ASP A 131 11.59 5.75 -17.21
N TRP A 132 10.51 5.48 -16.44
CA TRP A 132 9.28 6.25 -16.50
C TRP A 132 9.36 7.57 -15.72
N GLY A 133 10.38 7.72 -14.88
CA GLY A 133 10.67 8.94 -14.13
C GLY A 133 9.72 9.27 -13.00
N LEU A 134 8.96 8.26 -12.49
CA LEU A 134 7.98 8.45 -11.43
C LEU A 134 8.54 8.20 -10.05
N PHE A 135 9.39 7.19 -9.90
CA PHE A 135 9.84 6.67 -8.60
C PHE A 135 11.36 6.73 -8.41
N ASN A 136 12.04 7.57 -9.15
CA ASN A 136 13.46 7.81 -8.91
C ASN A 136 13.67 8.55 -7.59
N PRO A 137 14.77 8.25 -6.87
CA PRO A 137 15.14 9.02 -5.70
C PRO A 137 15.48 10.47 -6.05
N PRO A 138 15.47 11.39 -5.07
CA PRO A 138 15.82 12.79 -5.29
C PRO A 138 17.18 12.97 -5.98
N GLY A 139 17.20 13.72 -7.08
CA GLY A 139 18.42 13.99 -7.85
C GLY A 139 18.70 13.01 -8.99
N VAL A 140 17.92 11.94 -9.15
CA VAL A 140 18.01 10.99 -10.26
C VAL A 140 16.92 11.29 -11.27
N ASN A 141 17.28 11.47 -12.55
CA ASN A 141 16.35 11.74 -13.64
C ASN A 141 16.21 10.54 -14.57
N ALA A 142 15.05 10.40 -15.22
CA ALA A 142 14.79 9.29 -16.14
C ALA A 142 15.78 9.23 -17.34
N HIS A 143 16.38 10.36 -17.70
CA HIS A 143 17.34 10.45 -18.81
C HIS A 143 18.80 10.34 -18.35
N ASP A 144 19.07 10.20 -17.06
CA ASP A 144 20.42 9.97 -16.57
C ASP A 144 20.88 8.58 -17.00
N LYS A 145 22.20 8.42 -17.24
CA LYS A 145 22.76 7.12 -17.50
C LYS A 145 22.62 6.24 -16.28
N ASP A 146 22.13 5.01 -16.46
CA ASP A 146 22.09 4.04 -15.37
C ASP A 146 23.54 3.67 -14.99
N PRO A 147 23.92 3.77 -13.71
CA PRO A 147 25.25 3.35 -13.25
C PRO A 147 25.57 1.89 -13.59
N ASP A 148 24.53 1.04 -13.69
CA ASP A 148 24.67 -0.38 -13.94
C ASP A 148 24.73 -0.76 -15.44
N ASP A 149 24.47 0.19 -16.33
CA ASP A 149 24.54 -0.03 -17.80
C ASP A 149 25.93 -0.52 -18.29
N ASP A 150 26.99 -0.22 -17.55
CA ASP A 150 28.35 -0.63 -17.86
C ASP A 150 28.77 -1.97 -17.23
N ILE A 151 27.90 -2.58 -16.39
CA ILE A 151 28.16 -3.89 -15.79
C ILE A 151 27.92 -4.96 -16.85
N PRO A 152 28.94 -5.72 -17.25
CA PRO A 152 28.75 -6.77 -18.25
C PRO A 152 27.84 -7.86 -17.68
N PHE A 153 26.71 -8.07 -18.35
CA PHE A 153 25.83 -9.19 -18.03
C PHE A 153 26.46 -10.48 -18.54
N ASN A 154 26.82 -11.38 -17.63
CA ASN A 154 27.28 -12.73 -17.96
C ASN A 154 26.14 -13.73 -17.67
N PRO A 155 25.50 -14.32 -18.70
CA PRO A 155 24.43 -15.30 -18.48
C PRO A 155 24.89 -16.54 -17.69
N ASP A 156 26.15 -16.90 -17.77
CA ASP A 156 26.69 -18.10 -17.12
C ASP A 156 26.73 -17.95 -15.59
N ASP A 157 26.82 -16.72 -15.06
CA ASP A 157 26.78 -16.45 -13.61
C ASP A 157 25.41 -16.79 -13.00
N PHE A 158 24.37 -16.95 -13.81
CA PHE A 158 23.02 -17.33 -13.35
C PHE A 158 22.77 -18.84 -13.33
N PHE A 159 23.59 -19.62 -14.02
CA PHE A 159 23.39 -21.06 -14.17
C PHE A 159 24.37 -21.92 -13.35
N ASP A 160 25.30 -21.32 -12.63
CA ASP A 160 26.32 -22.03 -11.82
C ASP A 160 25.78 -22.61 -10.49
N PHE A 161 24.48 -22.51 -10.22
CA PHE A 161 23.88 -23.07 -8.99
C PHE A 161 23.61 -24.59 -9.02
N GLU A 162 23.91 -25.29 -10.13
CA GLU A 162 23.58 -26.71 -10.28
C GLU A 162 24.73 -27.69 -9.95
N ASN A 163 25.91 -27.26 -9.51
CA ASN A 163 27.07 -28.15 -9.35
C ASN A 163 27.62 -28.30 -7.92
N GLU A 164 26.89 -27.94 -6.85
CA GLU A 164 27.39 -28.11 -5.48
C GLU A 164 26.84 -29.35 -4.72
N ASP A 165 26.08 -30.24 -5.35
CA ASP A 165 25.58 -31.47 -4.70
C ASP A 165 25.98 -32.74 -5.45
N GLU A 166 27.30 -33.02 -5.62
CA GLU A 166 27.83 -34.39 -5.84
C GLU A 166 29.22 -34.50 -5.22
N ASP A 167 29.26 -34.80 -3.90
CA ASP A 167 30.31 -35.65 -3.27
C ASP A 167 29.82 -36.21 -1.91
#